data_2c291b2369bf2de15733477ca4208115
#
_entry.id   2c291b2369bf2de15733477ca4208115
#
_cell.length_a   1.000
_cell.length_b   1.000
_cell.length_c   1.000
_cell.angle_alpha   90.00
_cell.angle_beta   90.00
_cell.angle_gamma   90.00
#
_symmetry.space_group_name_H-M   'P 1'
#
loop_
_entity.id
_entity.type
_entity.pdbx_description
1 polymer ?
#
loop_
_entity_poly.entity_id
_entity_poly.type
_entity_poly.pdbx_seq_one_letter_code
_entity_poly.pdbx_strand_id
1 'polypeptide(L)'
;KLNIGKIPEILLDNTDRNRTSPFAFTGNKFEFRAVGSSANCSNSMAILNTIVADQLRKFRKEVDALIKKNVKKDEAILRVLRQYIVETKSIRFEGNGYSEEWVKEAKKRGLSNHQTTPVALDAMISKKSLKLFEDNHIFTHREAEARHEIMLETYIKKIEIESRVIGDLAQNHIIPAAFRYQNFLAETVDNLKDCDLKAE
;
A
#
# COMPACT_ATOMS: atom_id res chain seq x y z
N LYS A 1 -12.94 -8.04 30.70
CA LYS A 1 -12.89 -6.60 31.01
C LYS A 1 -11.56 -6.34 31.71
N LEU A 2 -10.62 -5.65 31.08
CA LEU A 2 -9.40 -5.19 31.70
C LEU A 2 -9.77 -4.13 32.75
N ASN A 3 -9.33 -4.33 33.98
CA ASN A 3 -9.60 -3.39 35.07
C ASN A 3 -8.57 -2.25 35.03
N ILE A 4 -8.76 -1.33 34.06
CA ILE A 4 -7.91 -0.16 33.88
C ILE A 4 -8.58 1.01 34.59
N GLY A 5 -7.95 1.53 35.63
CA GLY A 5 -8.52 2.52 36.55
C GLY A 5 -8.82 3.91 35.95
N LYS A 6 -8.27 4.26 34.80
CA LYS A 6 -8.59 5.45 34.00
C LYS A 6 -8.25 5.21 32.54
N ILE A 7 -9.21 5.34 31.67
CA ILE A 7 -8.97 5.46 30.23
C ILE A 7 -8.66 6.94 29.99
N PRO A 8 -7.51 7.30 29.40
CA PRO A 8 -7.23 8.69 29.04
C PRO A 8 -8.28 9.19 28.05
N GLU A 9 -8.64 10.46 28.15
CA GLU A 9 -9.47 11.12 27.14
C GLU A 9 -8.78 10.98 25.77
N ILE A 10 -9.51 10.39 24.82
CA ILE A 10 -9.05 10.25 23.44
C ILE A 10 -9.50 11.52 22.72
N LEU A 11 -8.53 12.33 22.29
CA LEU A 11 -8.81 13.43 21.38
C LEU A 11 -9.35 12.86 20.07
N LEU A 12 -10.50 13.40 19.63
CA LEU A 12 -11.05 13.04 18.32
C LEU A 12 -10.08 13.50 17.24
N ASP A 13 -9.59 12.56 16.47
CA ASP A 13 -8.80 12.84 15.28
C ASP A 13 -9.73 12.94 14.06
N ASN A 14 -9.78 14.13 13.47
CA ASN A 14 -10.53 14.42 12.26
C ASN A 14 -9.72 14.19 10.98
N THR A 15 -8.64 13.43 11.05
CA THR A 15 -7.81 13.12 9.88
C THR A 15 -8.66 12.42 8.81
N ASP A 16 -8.56 12.89 7.57
CA ASP A 16 -9.22 12.29 6.42
C ASP A 16 -8.77 10.84 6.29
N ARG A 17 -9.70 9.90 6.48
CA ARG A 17 -9.41 8.46 6.44
C ARG A 17 -8.89 7.97 5.08
N ASN A 18 -9.06 8.73 4.00
CA ASN A 18 -8.48 8.41 2.70
C ASN A 18 -6.96 8.70 2.63
N ARG A 19 -6.42 9.45 3.58
CA ARG A 19 -5.01 9.84 3.67
C ARG A 19 -4.25 9.12 4.79
N THR A 20 -4.89 8.17 5.45
CA THR A 20 -4.28 7.35 6.49
C THR A 20 -3.54 6.14 5.88
N SER A 21 -2.95 5.32 6.75
CA SER A 21 -2.24 4.10 6.38
C SER A 21 -3.01 3.22 5.39
N PRO A 22 -2.35 2.54 4.44
CA PRO A 22 -2.96 1.50 3.61
C PRO A 22 -3.48 0.30 4.42
N PHE A 23 -3.12 0.20 5.70
CA PHE A 23 -3.62 -0.79 6.65
C PHE A 23 -4.15 -0.06 7.89
N ALA A 24 -5.34 0.52 7.76
CA ALA A 24 -5.94 1.40 8.77
C ALA A 24 -6.83 0.64 9.75
N PHE A 25 -6.74 1.01 11.04
CA PHE A 25 -7.68 0.55 12.05
C PHE A 25 -8.94 1.44 12.05
N THR A 26 -10.11 0.83 11.92
CA THR A 26 -11.40 1.54 11.79
C THR A 26 -12.34 1.27 12.97
N GLY A 27 -11.81 1.16 14.17
CA GLY A 27 -12.53 1.02 15.44
C GLY A 27 -12.68 -0.43 15.91
N ASN A 28 -13.03 -1.38 15.06
CA ASN A 28 -13.20 -2.79 15.41
C ASN A 28 -12.54 -3.76 14.42
N LYS A 29 -11.95 -3.26 13.35
CA LYS A 29 -11.31 -4.04 12.28
C LYS A 29 -10.18 -3.25 11.65
N PHE A 30 -9.32 -3.95 10.90
CA PHE A 30 -8.38 -3.32 9.99
C PHE A 30 -8.95 -3.35 8.57
N GLU A 31 -8.75 -2.27 7.83
CA GLU A 31 -9.09 -2.18 6.42
C GLU A 31 -7.80 -2.11 5.60
N PHE A 32 -7.67 -3.01 4.63
CA PHE A 32 -6.63 -2.90 3.61
C PHE A 32 -7.11 -1.96 2.52
N ARG A 33 -6.31 -0.94 2.23
CA ARG A 33 -6.60 0.10 1.24
C ARG A 33 -5.45 0.18 0.26
N ALA A 34 -5.72 -0.18 -0.98
CA ALA A 34 -4.76 -0.06 -2.05
C ALA A 34 -5.49 0.24 -3.37
N VAL A 35 -4.81 0.93 -4.26
CA VAL A 35 -5.30 1.14 -5.62
C VAL A 35 -5.10 -0.14 -6.42
N GLY A 36 -6.15 -0.57 -7.12
CA GLY A 36 -6.08 -1.81 -7.90
C GLY A 36 -7.46 -2.38 -8.19
N SER A 37 -8.33 -1.62 -8.87
CA SER A 37 -9.73 -1.99 -9.12
C SER A 37 -9.93 -3.35 -9.80
N SER A 38 -8.96 -3.81 -10.58
CA SER A 38 -8.96 -5.11 -11.25
C SER A 38 -7.96 -6.12 -10.66
N ALA A 39 -7.23 -5.75 -9.61
CA ALA A 39 -6.23 -6.60 -9.00
C ALA A 39 -6.84 -7.56 -7.97
N ASN A 40 -6.32 -8.79 -7.91
CA ASN A 40 -6.70 -9.73 -6.87
C ASN A 40 -5.99 -9.38 -5.55
N CYS A 41 -6.75 -9.22 -4.47
CA CYS A 41 -6.24 -8.85 -3.16
C CYS A 41 -5.66 -10.04 -2.36
N SER A 42 -5.76 -11.29 -2.85
CA SER A 42 -5.42 -12.50 -2.08
C SER A 42 -3.99 -12.52 -1.57
N ASN A 43 -3.00 -12.15 -2.40
CA ASN A 43 -1.60 -12.14 -1.99
C ASN A 43 -1.35 -11.14 -0.86
N SER A 44 -1.85 -9.93 -0.99
CA SER A 44 -1.71 -8.88 0.04
C SER A 44 -2.37 -9.30 1.35
N MET A 45 -3.56 -9.89 1.28
CA MET A 45 -4.27 -10.38 2.47
C MET A 45 -3.56 -11.55 3.12
N ALA A 46 -3.02 -12.50 2.34
CA ALA A 46 -2.25 -13.62 2.88
C ALA A 46 -1.01 -13.14 3.64
N ILE A 47 -0.27 -12.18 3.06
CA ILE A 47 0.93 -11.62 3.68
C ILE A 47 0.57 -10.85 4.96
N LEU A 48 -0.45 -9.98 4.93
CA LEU A 48 -0.89 -9.22 6.10
C LEU A 48 -1.37 -10.14 7.22
N ASN A 49 -2.18 -11.15 6.91
CA ASN A 49 -2.62 -12.13 7.91
C ASN A 49 -1.44 -12.89 8.51
N THR A 50 -0.43 -13.25 7.71
CA THR A 50 0.78 -13.91 8.19
C THR A 50 1.57 -13.03 9.15
N ILE A 51 1.75 -11.74 8.80
CA ILE A 51 2.45 -10.77 9.66
C ILE A 51 1.72 -10.64 11.00
N VAL A 52 0.40 -10.50 10.99
CA VAL A 52 -0.42 -10.37 12.20
C VAL A 52 -0.36 -11.65 13.03
N ALA A 53 -0.50 -12.82 12.40
CA ALA A 53 -0.42 -14.12 13.08
C ALA A 53 0.94 -14.34 13.76
N ASP A 54 2.03 -14.01 13.08
CA ASP A 54 3.39 -14.07 13.63
C ASP A 54 3.55 -13.14 14.83
N GLN A 55 3.06 -11.92 14.73
CA GLN A 55 3.12 -10.95 15.82
C GLN A 55 2.28 -11.39 17.04
N LEU A 56 1.10 -11.93 16.82
CA LEU A 56 0.25 -12.47 17.90
C LEU A 56 0.90 -13.69 18.59
N ARG A 57 1.61 -14.52 17.83
CA ARG A 57 2.36 -15.64 18.38
C ARG A 57 3.52 -15.18 19.26
N LYS A 58 4.26 -14.16 18.84
CA LYS A 58 5.32 -13.52 19.64
C LYS A 58 4.76 -12.90 20.91
N PHE A 59 3.70 -12.11 20.79
CA PHE A 59 3.00 -11.51 21.91
C PHE A 59 2.58 -12.55 22.95
N ARG A 60 1.92 -13.64 22.50
CA ARG A 60 1.52 -14.73 23.37
C ARG A 60 2.72 -15.33 24.11
N LYS A 61 3.81 -15.63 23.41
CA LYS A 61 5.02 -16.19 23.97
C LYS A 61 5.61 -15.31 25.09
N GLU A 62 5.63 -13.99 24.89
CA GLU A 62 6.13 -13.02 25.87
C GLU A 62 5.22 -12.92 27.09
N VAL A 63 3.90 -12.89 26.89
CA VAL A 63 2.91 -12.91 27.98
C VAL A 63 3.02 -14.21 28.78
N ASP A 64 3.07 -15.37 28.11
CA ASP A 64 3.20 -16.67 28.79
C ASP A 64 4.51 -16.77 29.59
N ALA A 65 5.59 -16.17 29.11
CA ALA A 65 6.87 -16.10 29.83
C ALA A 65 6.77 -15.30 31.15
N LEU A 66 5.99 -14.22 31.17
CA LEU A 66 5.73 -13.44 32.39
C LEU A 66 4.81 -14.20 33.36
N ILE A 67 3.79 -14.89 32.84
CA ILE A 67 2.89 -15.71 33.67
C ILE A 67 3.67 -16.84 34.35
N LYS A 68 4.61 -17.48 33.65
CA LYS A 68 5.52 -18.49 34.23
C LYS A 68 6.40 -17.93 35.36
N LYS A 69 6.62 -16.61 35.40
CA LYS A 69 7.29 -15.89 36.48
C LYS A 69 6.34 -15.40 37.58
N ASN A 70 5.15 -15.97 37.69
CA ASN A 70 4.09 -15.64 38.64
C ASN A 70 3.52 -14.23 38.51
N VAL A 71 3.64 -13.58 37.35
CA VAL A 71 2.93 -12.33 37.07
C VAL A 71 1.46 -12.65 36.72
N LYS A 72 0.52 -11.90 37.28
CA LYS A 72 -0.90 -12.03 36.96
C LYS A 72 -1.14 -11.79 35.46
N LYS A 73 -2.04 -12.57 34.85
CA LYS A 73 -2.30 -12.55 33.40
C LYS A 73 -2.56 -11.13 32.86
N ASP A 74 -3.45 -10.36 33.50
CA ASP A 74 -3.79 -9.01 33.01
C ASP A 74 -2.61 -8.05 33.13
N GLU A 75 -1.82 -8.19 34.17
CA GLU A 75 -0.60 -7.40 34.35
C GLU A 75 0.47 -7.78 33.32
N ALA A 76 0.64 -9.06 33.02
CA ALA A 76 1.56 -9.53 31.99
C ALA A 76 1.17 -8.98 30.61
N ILE A 77 -0.11 -9.04 30.25
CA ILE A 77 -0.63 -8.46 29.01
C ILE A 77 -0.33 -6.96 28.94
N LEU A 78 -0.65 -6.20 29.98
CA LEU A 78 -0.42 -4.75 30.01
C LEU A 78 1.08 -4.38 29.91
N ARG A 79 1.96 -5.15 30.55
CA ARG A 79 3.42 -4.92 30.45
C ARG A 79 3.91 -5.10 29.02
N VAL A 80 3.53 -6.18 28.36
CA VAL A 80 3.94 -6.45 26.97
C VAL A 80 3.32 -5.42 26.01
N LEU A 81 2.04 -5.08 26.17
CA LEU A 81 1.40 -4.02 25.35
C LEU A 81 2.11 -2.67 25.50
N ARG A 82 2.46 -2.27 26.73
CA ARG A 82 3.18 -1.01 26.98
C ARG A 82 4.54 -1.01 26.28
N GLN A 83 5.26 -2.12 26.32
CA GLN A 83 6.54 -2.27 25.62
C GLN A 83 6.33 -2.08 24.12
N TYR A 84 5.37 -2.77 23.50
CA TYR A 84 5.09 -2.66 22.05
C TYR A 84 4.66 -1.25 21.65
N ILE A 85 3.84 -0.57 22.46
CA ILE A 85 3.44 0.83 22.22
C ILE A 85 4.66 1.75 22.15
N VAL A 86 5.65 1.55 23.03
CA VAL A 86 6.88 2.34 23.04
C VAL A 86 7.76 2.01 21.85
N GLU A 87 7.98 0.73 21.56
CA GLU A 87 8.84 0.27 20.48
C GLU A 87 8.30 0.67 19.08
N THR A 88 6.98 0.66 18.91
CA THR A 88 6.34 1.01 17.63
C THR A 88 6.10 2.51 17.46
N LYS A 89 6.48 3.35 18.41
CA LYS A 89 6.25 4.80 18.33
C LYS A 89 6.89 5.42 17.08
N SER A 90 8.07 4.97 16.71
CA SER A 90 8.84 5.51 15.58
C SER A 90 8.23 5.23 14.20
N ILE A 91 7.37 4.22 14.07
CA ILE A 91 6.73 3.85 12.80
C ILE A 91 5.28 4.31 12.70
N ARG A 92 4.71 4.81 13.79
CA ARG A 92 3.33 5.35 13.77
C ARG A 92 3.33 6.73 13.14
N PHE A 93 2.34 6.96 12.29
CA PHE A 93 2.16 8.22 11.59
C PHE A 93 0.70 8.67 11.67
N GLU A 94 0.51 9.95 11.91
CA GLU A 94 -0.75 10.66 11.86
C GLU A 94 -0.56 11.88 10.95
N GLY A 95 -1.45 12.07 9.96
CA GLY A 95 -1.37 13.18 9.02
C GLY A 95 -1.54 12.78 7.55
N ASN A 96 -1.09 13.64 6.65
CA ASN A 96 -1.21 13.43 5.22
C ASN A 96 -0.12 12.50 4.67
N GLY A 97 -0.45 11.23 4.41
CA GLY A 97 0.45 10.24 3.84
C GLY A 97 0.88 10.48 2.39
N TYR A 98 0.28 11.46 1.70
CA TYR A 98 0.61 11.84 0.31
C TYR A 98 1.56 13.04 0.23
N SER A 99 1.95 13.64 1.36
CA SER A 99 2.81 14.81 1.37
C SER A 99 4.28 14.46 1.15
N GLU A 100 5.03 15.37 0.53
CA GLU A 100 6.47 15.22 0.36
C GLU A 100 7.23 15.23 1.71
N GLU A 101 6.70 15.97 2.69
CA GLU A 101 7.23 16.00 4.06
C GLU A 101 7.17 14.61 4.68
N TRP A 102 6.07 13.87 4.46
CA TRP A 102 5.96 12.50 4.91
C TRP A 102 6.99 11.59 4.26
N VAL A 103 7.21 11.69 2.96
CA VAL A 103 8.22 10.90 2.24
C VAL A 103 9.61 11.11 2.85
N LYS A 104 9.98 12.36 3.15
CA LYS A 104 11.25 12.71 3.80
C LYS A 104 11.34 12.15 5.22
N GLU A 105 10.27 12.30 5.99
CA GLU A 105 10.19 11.80 7.37
C GLU A 105 10.21 10.27 7.42
N ALA A 106 9.50 9.58 6.53
CA ALA A 106 9.48 8.14 6.41
C ALA A 106 10.89 7.58 6.12
N LYS A 107 11.61 8.21 5.20
CA LYS A 107 13.02 7.86 4.91
C LYS A 107 13.91 8.05 6.14
N LYS A 108 13.75 9.13 6.88
CA LYS A 108 14.49 9.41 8.13
C LYS A 108 14.20 8.34 9.19
N ARG A 109 12.98 7.83 9.25
CA ARG A 109 12.58 6.73 10.14
C ARG A 109 13.00 5.34 9.66
N GLY A 110 13.65 5.23 8.50
CA GLY A 110 14.10 3.96 7.93
C GLY A 110 12.99 3.13 7.26
N LEU A 111 11.87 3.76 6.90
CA LEU A 111 10.80 3.12 6.15
C LEU A 111 11.15 3.06 4.66
N SER A 112 10.83 1.95 4.02
CA SER A 112 11.04 1.77 2.59
C SER A 112 10.05 2.60 1.77
N ASN A 113 10.52 3.13 0.63
CA ASN A 113 9.69 3.80 -0.35
C ASN A 113 10.14 3.39 -1.76
N HIS A 114 9.58 2.29 -2.24
CA HIS A 114 9.89 1.76 -3.56
C HIS A 114 9.06 2.47 -4.63
N GLN A 115 9.73 3.11 -5.58
CA GLN A 115 9.07 3.93 -6.61
C GLN A 115 8.56 3.12 -7.81
N THR A 116 9.04 1.89 -7.98
CA THR A 116 8.69 1.03 -9.11
C THR A 116 8.22 -0.34 -8.63
N THR A 117 7.28 -0.93 -9.37
CA THR A 117 6.72 -2.25 -9.06
C THR A 117 7.79 -3.36 -8.98
N PRO A 118 8.74 -3.49 -9.92
CA PRO A 118 9.75 -4.54 -9.81
C PRO A 118 10.54 -4.49 -8.50
N VAL A 119 11.04 -3.30 -8.14
CA VAL A 119 11.80 -3.11 -6.89
C VAL A 119 10.92 -3.36 -5.65
N ALA A 120 9.64 -3.02 -5.71
CA ALA A 120 8.72 -3.30 -4.61
C ALA A 120 8.48 -4.82 -4.44
N LEU A 121 8.43 -5.58 -5.54
CA LEU A 121 8.26 -7.03 -5.51
C LEU A 121 9.46 -7.75 -4.89
N ASP A 122 10.68 -7.22 -4.98
CA ASP A 122 11.88 -7.80 -4.36
C ASP A 122 11.75 -7.91 -2.82
N ALA A 123 10.88 -7.11 -2.21
CA ALA A 123 10.60 -7.24 -0.79
C ALA A 123 10.06 -8.63 -0.40
N MET A 124 9.41 -9.33 -1.33
CA MET A 124 8.86 -10.68 -1.10
C MET A 124 9.96 -11.73 -0.88
N ILE A 125 11.08 -11.60 -1.59
CA ILE A 125 12.22 -12.54 -1.50
C ILE A 125 13.32 -12.04 -0.56
N SER A 126 13.08 -10.97 0.18
CA SER A 126 14.02 -10.52 1.22
C SER A 126 14.21 -11.60 2.29
N LYS A 127 15.40 -11.70 2.88
CA LYS A 127 15.70 -12.67 3.96
C LYS A 127 14.67 -12.62 5.10
N LYS A 128 14.16 -11.43 5.39
CA LYS A 128 13.15 -11.22 6.44
C LYS A 128 11.79 -11.81 6.05
N SER A 129 11.37 -11.61 4.81
CA SER A 129 10.09 -12.14 4.29
C SER A 129 10.15 -13.65 4.13
N LEU A 130 11.22 -14.20 3.58
CA LEU A 130 11.41 -15.65 3.45
C LEU A 130 11.36 -16.35 4.80
N LYS A 131 12.08 -15.82 5.79
CA LYS A 131 12.03 -16.35 7.15
C LYS A 131 10.62 -16.29 7.75
N LEU A 132 9.88 -15.19 7.53
CA LEU A 132 8.50 -15.05 7.98
C LEU A 132 7.60 -16.14 7.38
N PHE A 133 7.73 -16.40 6.09
CA PHE A 133 6.91 -17.39 5.39
C PHE A 133 7.23 -18.82 5.84
N GLU A 134 8.51 -19.15 6.00
CA GLU A 134 8.95 -20.47 6.47
C GLU A 134 8.52 -20.72 7.92
N ASP A 135 8.78 -19.78 8.84
CA ASP A 135 8.42 -19.88 10.26
C ASP A 135 6.90 -20.05 10.47
N ASN A 136 6.09 -19.60 9.50
CA ASN A 136 4.63 -19.70 9.53
C ASN A 136 4.07 -20.77 8.59
N HIS A 137 4.90 -21.57 7.92
CA HIS A 137 4.49 -22.64 6.99
C HIS A 137 3.58 -22.15 5.86
N ILE A 138 3.80 -20.92 5.36
CA ILE A 138 3.01 -20.31 4.29
C ILE A 138 3.62 -20.62 2.94
N PHE A 139 4.92 -20.38 2.78
CA PHE A 139 5.70 -20.67 1.59
C PHE A 139 7.06 -21.20 1.99
N THR A 140 7.55 -22.18 1.24
CA THR A 140 8.97 -22.51 1.20
C THR A 140 9.73 -21.43 0.44
N HIS A 141 11.05 -21.38 0.60
CA HIS A 141 11.92 -20.47 -0.13
C HIS A 141 11.66 -20.54 -1.66
N ARG A 142 11.64 -21.77 -2.19
CA ARG A 142 11.42 -22.03 -3.63
C ARG A 142 10.05 -21.57 -4.11
N GLU A 143 9.00 -21.75 -3.32
CA GLU A 143 7.66 -21.24 -3.67
C GLU A 143 7.58 -19.73 -3.66
N ALA A 144 8.25 -19.07 -2.72
CA ALA A 144 8.30 -17.61 -2.67
C ALA A 144 9.06 -17.03 -3.87
N GLU A 145 10.18 -17.64 -4.27
CA GLU A 145 10.92 -17.26 -5.47
C GLU A 145 10.10 -17.45 -6.75
N ALA A 146 9.47 -18.61 -6.91
CA ALA A 146 8.62 -18.88 -8.08
C ALA A 146 7.45 -17.88 -8.18
N ARG A 147 6.83 -17.52 -7.06
CA ARG A 147 5.78 -16.49 -7.05
C ARG A 147 6.30 -15.11 -7.40
N HIS A 148 7.48 -14.75 -6.94
CA HIS A 148 8.14 -13.51 -7.30
C HIS A 148 8.39 -13.42 -8.80
N GLU A 149 8.94 -14.46 -9.42
CA GLU A 149 9.15 -14.53 -10.87
C GLU A 149 7.83 -14.40 -11.66
N ILE A 150 6.77 -15.11 -11.24
CA ILE A 150 5.45 -15.03 -11.87
C ILE A 150 4.88 -13.60 -11.78
N MET A 151 5.07 -12.91 -10.66
CA MET A 151 4.60 -11.53 -10.52
C MET A 151 5.36 -10.57 -11.41
N LEU A 152 6.68 -10.73 -11.56
CA LEU A 152 7.49 -9.94 -12.49
C LEU A 152 7.09 -10.19 -13.95
N GLU A 153 6.94 -11.44 -14.36
CA GLU A 153 6.45 -11.77 -15.70
C GLU A 153 5.06 -11.19 -15.99
N THR A 154 4.17 -11.29 -15.02
CA THR A 154 2.82 -10.72 -15.14
C THR A 154 2.88 -9.20 -15.33
N TYR A 155 3.74 -8.52 -14.58
CA TYR A 155 3.96 -7.09 -14.72
C TYR A 155 4.50 -6.73 -16.10
N ILE A 156 5.53 -7.43 -16.57
CA ILE A 156 6.13 -7.21 -17.89
C ILE A 156 5.10 -7.39 -18.99
N LYS A 157 4.35 -8.49 -18.99
CA LYS A 157 3.31 -8.77 -20.00
C LYS A 157 2.21 -7.71 -20.00
N LYS A 158 1.80 -7.25 -18.82
CA LYS A 158 0.79 -6.19 -18.71
C LYS A 158 1.27 -4.89 -19.34
N ILE A 159 2.48 -4.44 -19.01
CA ILE A 159 3.08 -3.23 -19.59
C ILE A 159 3.28 -3.37 -21.10
N GLU A 160 3.68 -4.53 -21.58
CA GLU A 160 3.83 -4.80 -23.01
C GLU A 160 2.51 -4.68 -23.76
N ILE A 161 1.43 -5.26 -23.23
CA ILE A 161 0.08 -5.16 -23.80
C ILE A 161 -0.39 -3.70 -23.80
N GLU A 162 -0.27 -3.01 -22.69
CA GLU A 162 -0.68 -1.60 -22.56
C GLU A 162 0.09 -0.69 -23.53
N SER A 163 1.40 -0.94 -23.70
CA SER A 163 2.24 -0.19 -24.66
C SER A 163 1.82 -0.41 -26.12
N ARG A 164 1.48 -1.64 -26.47
CA ARG A 164 0.97 -1.94 -27.83
C ARG A 164 -0.38 -1.31 -28.09
N VAL A 165 -1.30 -1.39 -27.13
CA VAL A 165 -2.64 -0.80 -27.23
C VAL A 165 -2.57 0.72 -27.35
N ILE A 166 -1.72 1.40 -26.56
CA ILE A 166 -1.60 2.85 -26.69
C ILE A 166 -0.99 3.28 -28.02
N GLY A 167 -0.04 2.48 -28.55
CA GLY A 167 0.52 2.70 -29.88
C GLY A 167 -0.55 2.58 -30.98
N ASP A 168 -1.37 1.54 -30.94
CA ASP A 168 -2.47 1.34 -31.86
C ASP A 168 -3.52 2.45 -31.78
N LEU A 169 -3.95 2.81 -30.56
CA LEU A 169 -4.87 3.93 -30.34
C LEU A 169 -4.32 5.26 -30.87
N ALA A 170 -3.04 5.54 -30.63
CA ALA A 170 -2.42 6.76 -31.10
C ALA A 170 -2.43 6.84 -32.64
N GLN A 171 -1.97 5.78 -33.32
CA GLN A 171 -1.82 5.76 -34.76
C GLN A 171 -3.17 5.73 -35.52
N ASN A 172 -4.11 4.92 -35.04
CA ASN A 172 -5.32 4.62 -35.79
C ASN A 172 -6.54 5.45 -35.38
N HIS A 173 -6.51 6.08 -34.19
CA HIS A 173 -7.65 6.82 -33.66
C HIS A 173 -7.31 8.26 -33.26
N ILE A 174 -6.30 8.48 -32.41
CA ILE A 174 -6.04 9.82 -31.84
C ILE A 174 -5.45 10.76 -32.88
N ILE A 175 -4.36 10.37 -33.56
CA ILE A 175 -3.70 11.21 -34.58
C ILE A 175 -4.63 11.53 -35.75
N PRO A 176 -5.36 10.56 -36.35
CA PRO A 176 -6.33 10.89 -37.40
C PRO A 176 -7.47 11.79 -36.93
N ALA A 177 -7.94 11.64 -35.71
CA ALA A 177 -8.97 12.51 -35.15
C ALA A 177 -8.43 13.95 -34.95
N ALA A 178 -7.20 14.12 -34.48
CA ALA A 178 -6.55 15.41 -34.36
C ALA A 178 -6.41 16.12 -35.72
N PHE A 179 -5.96 15.42 -36.75
CA PHE A 179 -5.88 15.98 -38.11
C PHE A 179 -7.24 16.36 -38.71
N ARG A 180 -8.27 15.54 -38.51
CA ARG A 180 -9.63 15.92 -38.94
C ARG A 180 -10.13 17.18 -38.26
N TYR A 181 -9.88 17.32 -36.96
CA TYR A 181 -10.25 18.51 -36.18
C TYR A 181 -9.46 19.75 -36.63
N GLN A 182 -8.16 19.60 -36.87
CA GLN A 182 -7.33 20.68 -37.41
C GLN A 182 -7.82 21.18 -38.77
N ASN A 183 -8.16 20.27 -39.69
CA ASN A 183 -8.72 20.62 -40.98
C ASN A 183 -10.07 21.33 -40.81
N PHE A 184 -10.95 20.85 -39.95
CA PHE A 184 -12.22 21.50 -39.66
C PHE A 184 -12.01 22.94 -39.15
N LEU A 185 -11.03 23.20 -38.28
CA LEU A 185 -10.70 24.54 -37.82
C LEU A 185 -10.19 25.41 -38.98
N ALA A 186 -9.31 24.90 -39.85
CA ALA A 186 -8.77 25.63 -40.99
C ALA A 186 -9.90 26.00 -41.96
N GLU A 187 -10.78 25.10 -42.32
CA GLU A 187 -11.95 25.38 -43.15
C GLU A 187 -12.89 26.42 -42.53
N THR A 188 -13.09 26.34 -41.20
CA THR A 188 -13.89 27.29 -40.46
C THR A 188 -13.30 28.72 -40.58
N VAL A 189 -11.98 28.84 -40.42
CA VAL A 189 -11.28 30.13 -40.54
C VAL A 189 -11.38 30.71 -41.96
N ASP A 190 -11.25 29.87 -42.99
CA ASP A 190 -11.36 30.29 -44.39
C ASP A 190 -12.80 30.72 -44.73
N ASN A 191 -13.79 30.00 -44.27
CA ASN A 191 -15.21 30.34 -44.42
C ASN A 191 -15.53 31.71 -43.70
N LEU A 192 -14.95 31.98 -42.52
CA LEU A 192 -15.12 33.25 -41.83
C LEU A 192 -14.50 34.43 -42.60
N LYS A 193 -13.34 34.23 -43.23
CA LYS A 193 -12.71 35.24 -44.08
C LYS A 193 -13.58 35.57 -45.29
N ASP A 194 -14.17 34.55 -45.95
CA ASP A 194 -15.06 34.73 -47.09
C ASP A 194 -16.36 35.47 -46.72
N CYS A 195 -16.74 35.48 -45.47
CA CYS A 195 -17.88 36.23 -44.93
C CYS A 195 -17.50 37.60 -44.37
N ASP A 196 -16.27 38.10 -44.55
CA ASP A 196 -15.73 39.33 -43.97
C ASP A 196 -15.79 39.37 -42.42
N LEU A 197 -15.88 38.24 -41.79
CA LEU A 197 -15.85 38.10 -40.32
C LEU A 197 -14.42 37.86 -39.81
N LYS A 198 -14.00 38.61 -38.80
CA LYS A 198 -12.73 38.36 -38.14
C LYS A 198 -12.85 37.20 -37.20
N ALA A 199 -11.95 36.19 -37.32
CA ALA A 199 -11.74 35.17 -36.29
C ALA A 199 -10.93 35.82 -35.18
N GLU A 200 -11.51 36.00 -33.99
CA GLU A 200 -10.82 36.36 -32.76
C GLU A 200 -10.31 35.09 -32.04
#